data_09ab1d0edc6d329ce2b5748bbc7f4def
#
_entry.id   09ab1d0edc6d329ce2b5748bbc7f4def
#
_cell.length_a   1.000
_cell.length_b   1.000
_cell.length_c   1.000
_cell.angle_alpha   90.00
_cell.angle_beta   90.00
_cell.angle_gamma   90.00
#
_symmetry.space_group_name_H-M   'P 1'
#
loop_
_entity.id
_entity.type
_entity.pdbx_description
1 polymer ?
#
loop_
_entity_poly.entity_id
_entity_poly.type
_entity_poly.pdbx_seq_one_letter_code
_entity_poly.pdbx_strand_id
1 'polypeptide(L)'
;MLRVYQAYFGITLEELYSNIPKYQKLFQEQTKGRFKLLDLASIDRKTVEKVCKRLSPSLIIFDQIDKIKGFEADRKDLVLGSIYQWARELSKTYGPVIGVCQADGTGENVRYLTMGHVADAKTAKQAEADWILGIGTIHDTGWESVRFLNISKNKLMGDADSDPKKRHGHMEVLIKPEIARYQDL
;
A
#
# COMPACT_ATOMS: atom_id res chain seq x y z
N MET A 1 13.51 -3.86 -3.58
CA MET A 1 14.21 -4.66 -2.55
C MET A 1 15.00 -3.81 -1.56
N LEU A 2 15.91 -2.92 -1.99
CA LEU A 2 16.79 -2.15 -1.09
C LEU A 2 16.03 -1.36 -0.01
N ARG A 3 14.99 -0.63 -0.38
CA ARG A 3 14.15 0.12 0.59
C ARG A 3 13.48 -0.76 1.65
N VAL A 4 13.16 -2.00 1.31
CA VAL A 4 12.60 -2.95 2.30
C VAL A 4 13.66 -3.29 3.35
N TYR A 5 14.91 -3.52 2.94
CA TYR A 5 16.01 -3.77 3.87
C TYR A 5 16.31 -2.54 4.72
N GLN A 6 16.38 -1.35 4.12
CA GLN A 6 16.55 -0.11 4.87
C GLN A 6 15.48 0.05 5.95
N ALA A 7 14.22 -0.10 5.57
CA ALA A 7 13.11 0.03 6.50
C ALA A 7 13.14 -1.05 7.59
N TYR A 8 13.47 -2.29 7.24
CA TYR A 8 13.49 -3.39 8.19
C TYR A 8 14.61 -3.24 9.24
N PHE A 9 15.82 -2.94 8.79
CA PHE A 9 16.98 -2.81 9.68
C PHE A 9 17.19 -1.40 10.26
N GLY A 10 16.52 -0.38 9.71
CA GLY A 10 16.72 1.02 10.13
C GLY A 10 18.09 1.57 9.73
N ILE A 11 18.61 1.18 8.58
CA ILE A 11 19.94 1.52 8.09
C ILE A 11 19.88 2.41 6.84
N THR A 12 20.97 3.14 6.61
CA THR A 12 21.11 3.95 5.40
C THR A 12 21.41 3.08 4.16
N LEU A 13 21.28 3.68 2.98
CA LEU A 13 21.62 2.99 1.74
C LEU A 13 23.13 2.69 1.65
N GLU A 14 23.95 3.60 2.13
CA GLU A 14 25.41 3.43 2.21
C GLU A 14 25.80 2.24 3.10
N GLU A 15 25.21 2.18 4.27
CA GLU A 15 25.42 1.06 5.19
C GLU A 15 24.94 -0.27 4.59
N LEU A 16 23.80 -0.27 3.90
CA LEU A 16 23.31 -1.45 3.20
C LEU A 16 24.27 -1.91 2.10
N TYR A 17 24.81 -0.98 1.30
CA TYR A 17 25.75 -1.29 0.23
C TYR A 17 27.11 -1.79 0.73
N SER A 18 27.50 -1.44 1.95
CA SER A 18 28.75 -1.94 2.54
C SER A 18 28.76 -3.47 2.66
N ASN A 19 27.60 -4.11 2.84
CA ASN A 19 27.52 -5.58 2.94
C ASN A 19 26.10 -6.13 2.63
N ILE A 20 25.66 -6.02 1.40
CA ILE A 20 24.36 -6.54 0.95
C ILE A 20 24.15 -8.02 1.29
N PRO A 21 25.13 -8.94 1.06
CA PRO A 21 24.91 -10.37 1.38
C PRO A 21 24.62 -10.62 2.86
N LYS A 22 25.24 -9.88 3.78
CA LYS A 22 24.97 -9.96 5.22
C LYS A 22 23.51 -9.63 5.52
N TYR A 23 23.00 -8.49 4.99
CA TYR A 23 21.63 -8.05 5.25
C TYR A 23 20.60 -8.95 4.59
N GLN A 24 20.88 -9.50 3.42
CA GLN A 24 20.03 -10.50 2.77
C GLN A 24 19.89 -11.75 3.62
N LYS A 25 21.00 -12.28 4.12
CA LYS A 25 21.01 -13.46 4.99
C LYS A 25 20.23 -13.20 6.28
N LEU A 26 20.54 -12.11 6.98
CA LEU A 26 19.83 -11.72 8.21
C LEU A 26 18.33 -11.54 7.98
N PHE A 27 17.93 -10.91 6.88
CA PHE A 27 16.52 -10.72 6.56
C PHE A 27 15.80 -12.08 6.36
N GLN A 28 16.43 -13.00 5.63
CA GLN A 28 15.86 -14.35 5.42
C GLN A 28 15.75 -15.13 6.73
N GLU A 29 16.75 -15.07 7.58
CA GLU A 29 16.76 -15.72 8.88
C GLU A 29 15.69 -15.16 9.80
N GLN A 30 15.62 -13.82 9.96
CA GLN A 30 14.67 -13.17 10.85
C GLN A 30 13.22 -13.28 10.36
N THR A 31 13.00 -13.17 9.05
CA THR A 31 11.66 -13.37 8.48
C THR A 31 11.29 -14.85 8.33
N LYS A 32 12.22 -15.76 8.61
CA LYS A 32 12.06 -17.21 8.40
C LYS A 32 11.60 -17.55 6.97
N GLY A 33 12.05 -16.76 6.00
CA GLY A 33 11.67 -16.89 4.59
C GLY A 33 10.18 -16.64 4.28
N ARG A 34 9.40 -16.11 5.23
CA ARG A 34 7.97 -15.84 5.04
C ARG A 34 7.69 -14.60 4.20
N PHE A 35 8.63 -13.68 4.08
CA PHE A 35 8.50 -12.51 3.23
C PHE A 35 8.99 -12.84 1.81
N LYS A 36 8.12 -12.64 0.82
CA LYS A 36 8.43 -12.81 -0.59
C LYS A 36 8.20 -11.50 -1.32
N LEU A 37 9.25 -10.92 -1.89
CA LEU A 37 9.12 -9.80 -2.80
C LEU A 37 9.26 -10.31 -4.23
N LEU A 38 8.24 -10.06 -5.04
CA LEU A 38 8.19 -10.46 -6.43
C LEU A 38 8.21 -9.20 -7.29
N ASP A 39 9.28 -9.03 -8.07
CA ASP A 39 9.33 -7.99 -9.09
C ASP A 39 8.70 -8.58 -10.36
N LEU A 40 7.48 -8.18 -10.62
CA LEU A 40 6.67 -8.72 -11.68
C LEU A 40 6.18 -7.56 -12.57
N ALA A 41 7.12 -6.93 -13.30
CA ALA A 41 6.80 -5.90 -14.25
C ALA A 41 5.75 -6.45 -15.27
N SER A 42 4.61 -5.76 -15.38
CA SER A 42 3.52 -6.13 -16.30
C SER A 42 2.86 -7.50 -16.02
N ILE A 43 2.73 -7.86 -14.75
CA ILE A 43 2.07 -9.10 -14.34
C ILE A 43 0.60 -9.13 -14.75
N ASP A 44 0.14 -10.28 -15.22
CA ASP A 44 -1.26 -10.57 -15.46
C ASP A 44 -1.92 -11.29 -14.27
N ARG A 45 -3.25 -11.18 -14.21
CA ARG A 45 -4.10 -11.82 -13.20
C ARG A 45 -3.80 -13.31 -13.01
N LYS A 46 -3.68 -14.07 -14.08
CA LYS A 46 -3.49 -15.53 -14.04
C LYS A 46 -2.16 -15.91 -13.39
N THR A 47 -1.14 -15.11 -13.64
CA THR A 47 0.18 -15.31 -13.01
C THR A 47 0.13 -15.04 -11.52
N VAL A 48 -0.55 -13.97 -11.10
CA VAL A 48 -0.76 -13.68 -9.66
C VAL A 48 -1.50 -14.83 -8.99
N GLU A 49 -2.59 -15.31 -9.57
CA GLU A 49 -3.39 -16.42 -9.03
C GLU A 49 -2.56 -17.70 -8.87
N LYS A 50 -1.71 -18.03 -9.86
CA LYS A 50 -0.78 -19.17 -9.77
C LYS A 50 0.22 -19.00 -8.62
N VAL A 51 0.77 -17.80 -8.44
CA VAL A 51 1.71 -17.49 -7.36
C VAL A 51 1.00 -17.60 -6.02
N CYS A 52 -0.18 -17.02 -5.86
CA CYS A 52 -0.96 -17.11 -4.62
C CYS A 52 -1.32 -18.57 -4.29
N LYS A 53 -1.75 -19.35 -5.26
CA LYS A 53 -2.03 -20.78 -5.07
C LYS A 53 -0.81 -21.57 -4.60
N ARG A 54 0.37 -21.25 -5.14
CA ARG A 54 1.63 -21.92 -4.77
C ARG A 54 2.14 -21.51 -3.40
N LEU A 55 2.02 -20.22 -3.04
CA LEU A 55 2.61 -19.65 -1.83
C LEU A 55 1.65 -19.63 -0.65
N SER A 56 0.34 -19.69 -0.89
CA SER A 56 -0.72 -19.55 0.12
C SER A 56 -0.46 -18.40 1.09
N PRO A 57 -0.35 -17.14 0.59
CA PRO A 57 0.05 -16.00 1.41
C PRO A 57 -1.04 -15.67 2.44
N SER A 58 -0.66 -15.23 3.63
CA SER A 58 -1.57 -14.69 4.65
C SER A 58 -1.75 -13.17 4.56
N LEU A 59 -1.01 -12.50 3.70
CA LEU A 59 -1.11 -11.08 3.36
C LEU A 59 -0.58 -10.88 1.95
N ILE A 60 -1.28 -10.10 1.15
CA ILE A 60 -0.87 -9.72 -0.20
C ILE A 60 -0.76 -8.20 -0.26
N ILE A 61 0.34 -7.69 -0.81
CA ILE A 61 0.53 -6.26 -1.06
C ILE A 61 0.80 -6.05 -2.54
N PHE A 62 -0.05 -5.28 -3.20
CA PHE A 62 0.14 -4.84 -4.58
C PHE A 62 0.63 -3.39 -4.59
N ASP A 63 1.90 -3.20 -4.95
CA ASP A 63 2.41 -1.86 -5.23
C ASP A 63 2.00 -1.45 -6.64
N GLN A 64 1.07 -0.48 -6.70
CA GLN A 64 0.31 -0.05 -7.87
C GLN A 64 -0.61 -1.16 -8.43
N ILE A 65 -1.62 -1.51 -7.66
CA ILE A 65 -2.66 -2.49 -8.03
C ILE A 65 -3.32 -2.18 -9.39
N ASP A 66 -3.46 -0.92 -9.75
CA ASP A 66 -4.05 -0.46 -11.02
C ASP A 66 -3.28 -0.90 -12.28
N LYS A 67 -2.06 -1.39 -12.11
CA LYS A 67 -1.21 -1.86 -13.23
C LYS A 67 -1.32 -3.34 -13.54
N ILE A 68 -2.09 -4.10 -12.76
CA ILE A 68 -2.31 -5.53 -13.02
C ILE A 68 -3.12 -5.69 -14.30
N LYS A 69 -2.64 -6.56 -15.19
CA LYS A 69 -3.25 -6.84 -16.50
C LYS A 69 -4.14 -8.08 -16.47
N GLY A 70 -4.78 -8.36 -17.61
CA GLY A 70 -5.63 -9.56 -17.77
C GLY A 70 -7.08 -9.34 -17.35
N PHE A 71 -7.52 -8.08 -17.36
CA PHE A 71 -8.91 -7.67 -17.23
C PHE A 71 -9.32 -6.93 -18.50
N GLU A 72 -10.46 -7.31 -19.06
CA GLU A 72 -10.99 -6.75 -20.31
C GLU A 72 -12.34 -6.09 -20.04
N ALA A 73 -12.52 -4.88 -20.51
CA ALA A 73 -13.79 -4.17 -20.58
C ALA A 73 -13.64 -2.99 -21.54
N ASP A 74 -14.76 -2.51 -22.05
CA ASP A 74 -14.82 -1.41 -23.03
C ASP A 74 -14.33 -0.06 -22.47
N ARG A 75 -14.33 0.08 -21.16
CA ARG A 75 -13.98 1.32 -20.47
C ARG A 75 -12.97 1.06 -19.35
N LYS A 76 -12.02 1.99 -19.18
CA LYS A 76 -10.95 1.92 -18.16
C LYS A 76 -11.50 1.80 -16.74
N ASP A 77 -12.59 2.51 -16.41
CA ASP A 77 -13.18 2.46 -15.08
C ASP A 77 -13.79 1.10 -14.75
N LEU A 78 -14.33 0.39 -15.73
CA LEU A 78 -14.82 -0.98 -15.57
C LEU A 78 -13.68 -1.98 -15.40
N VAL A 79 -12.56 -1.82 -16.12
CA VAL A 79 -11.35 -2.61 -15.94
C VAL A 79 -10.85 -2.45 -14.50
N LEU A 80 -10.73 -1.21 -14.02
CA LEU A 80 -10.30 -0.94 -12.65
C LEU A 80 -11.28 -1.54 -11.63
N GLY A 81 -12.59 -1.39 -11.84
CA GLY A 81 -13.59 -2.02 -10.98
C GLY A 81 -13.38 -3.54 -10.86
N SER A 82 -13.13 -4.21 -11.98
CA SER A 82 -12.86 -5.65 -12.02
C SER A 82 -11.58 -6.05 -11.28
N ILE A 83 -10.53 -5.21 -11.33
CA ILE A 83 -9.29 -5.43 -10.57
C ILE A 83 -9.58 -5.41 -9.06
N TYR A 84 -10.34 -4.43 -8.57
CA TYR A 84 -10.62 -4.30 -7.15
C TYR A 84 -11.60 -5.39 -6.65
N GLN A 85 -12.57 -5.79 -7.45
CA GLN A 85 -13.42 -6.96 -7.16
C GLN A 85 -12.58 -8.23 -7.04
N TRP A 86 -11.68 -8.46 -8.00
CA TRP A 86 -10.77 -9.60 -7.95
C TRP A 86 -9.83 -9.56 -6.73
N ALA A 87 -9.31 -8.40 -6.35
CA ALA A 87 -8.52 -8.27 -5.14
C ALA A 87 -9.32 -8.64 -3.89
N ARG A 88 -10.62 -8.30 -3.86
CA ARG A 88 -11.55 -8.72 -2.81
C ARG A 88 -11.75 -10.25 -2.79
N GLU A 89 -11.85 -10.91 -3.94
CA GLU A 89 -11.91 -12.38 -3.99
C GLU A 89 -10.61 -13.04 -3.50
N LEU A 90 -9.45 -12.47 -3.83
CA LEU A 90 -8.19 -12.92 -3.26
C LEU A 90 -8.18 -12.77 -1.73
N SER A 91 -8.71 -11.67 -1.20
CA SER A 91 -8.75 -11.45 0.25
C SER A 91 -9.63 -12.46 0.99
N LYS A 92 -10.73 -12.90 0.40
CA LYS A 92 -11.58 -13.96 0.95
C LYS A 92 -10.89 -15.33 0.94
N THR A 93 -10.00 -15.55 -0.01
CA THR A 93 -9.34 -16.85 -0.21
C THR A 93 -8.07 -17.01 0.62
N TYR A 94 -7.27 -15.95 0.70
CA TYR A 94 -5.91 -16.03 1.26
C TYR A 94 -5.72 -15.18 2.52
N GLY A 95 -6.41 -14.05 2.65
CA GLY A 95 -6.24 -13.11 3.74
C GLY A 95 -6.17 -11.66 3.24
N PRO A 96 -5.89 -10.68 4.08
CA PRO A 96 -5.93 -9.27 3.72
C PRO A 96 -5.14 -8.94 2.45
N VAL A 97 -5.72 -8.05 1.63
CA VAL A 97 -5.06 -7.51 0.44
C VAL A 97 -4.91 -6.00 0.61
N ILE A 98 -3.70 -5.50 0.47
CA ILE A 98 -3.37 -4.07 0.46
C ILE A 98 -3.06 -3.68 -0.98
N GLY A 99 -3.88 -2.81 -1.56
CA GLY A 99 -3.63 -2.20 -2.86
C GLY A 99 -3.12 -0.77 -2.73
N VAL A 100 -1.94 -0.48 -3.24
CA VAL A 100 -1.43 0.88 -3.35
C VAL A 100 -1.88 1.46 -4.68
N CYS A 101 -2.48 2.65 -4.66
CA CYS A 101 -2.85 3.40 -5.86
C CYS A 101 -2.46 4.87 -5.72
N GLN A 102 -2.50 5.62 -6.80
CA GLN A 102 -2.19 7.04 -6.80
C GLN A 102 -3.43 7.88 -6.49
N ALA A 103 -3.20 9.06 -5.90
CA ALA A 103 -4.18 10.13 -5.91
C ALA A 103 -4.25 10.78 -7.30
N ASP A 104 -5.37 11.42 -7.62
CA ASP A 104 -5.47 12.27 -8.82
C ASP A 104 -4.87 13.65 -8.59
N GLY A 105 -4.84 14.49 -9.64
CA GLY A 105 -4.26 15.82 -9.57
C GLY A 105 -4.92 16.76 -8.54
N THR A 106 -6.16 16.48 -8.11
CA THR A 106 -6.81 17.27 -7.07
C THR A 106 -6.27 16.98 -5.66
N GLY A 107 -5.51 15.91 -5.53
CA GLY A 107 -4.80 15.55 -4.28
C GLY A 107 -3.42 16.18 -4.14
N GLU A 108 -2.94 16.92 -5.15
CA GLU A 108 -1.66 17.61 -5.07
C GLU A 108 -1.71 18.75 -4.04
N ASN A 109 -0.67 18.82 -3.21
CA ASN A 109 -0.56 19.83 -2.15
C ASN A 109 -1.72 19.84 -1.15
N VAL A 110 -2.26 18.66 -0.85
CA VAL A 110 -3.35 18.45 0.10
C VAL A 110 -2.86 17.69 1.33
N ARG A 111 -3.12 18.27 2.51
CA ARG A 111 -2.74 17.61 3.79
C ARG A 111 -3.43 16.26 3.94
N TYR A 112 -4.74 16.24 3.95
CA TYR A 112 -5.52 15.04 4.27
C TYR A 112 -6.29 14.57 3.04
N LEU A 113 -5.72 13.61 2.33
CA LEU A 113 -6.37 13.00 1.17
C LEU A 113 -7.64 12.27 1.59
N THR A 114 -8.74 12.57 0.93
CA THR A 114 -10.01 11.88 1.10
C THR A 114 -10.25 10.87 -0.02
N MET A 115 -11.33 10.09 0.10
CA MET A 115 -11.78 9.19 -0.98
C MET A 115 -11.99 9.93 -2.31
N GLY A 116 -12.35 11.24 -2.27
CA GLY A 116 -12.52 12.06 -3.47
C GLY A 116 -11.25 12.27 -4.29
N HIS A 117 -10.07 12.07 -3.69
CA HIS A 117 -8.77 12.22 -4.37
C HIS A 117 -8.21 10.92 -4.95
N VAL A 118 -8.93 9.80 -4.86
CA VAL A 118 -8.49 8.54 -5.48
C VAL A 118 -8.52 8.70 -7.00
N ALA A 119 -7.39 8.41 -7.67
CA ALA A 119 -7.31 8.48 -9.13
C ALA A 119 -8.19 7.43 -9.80
N ASP A 120 -8.80 7.76 -10.90
CA ASP A 120 -9.62 6.89 -11.77
C ASP A 120 -10.68 6.04 -11.02
N ALA A 121 -11.76 5.68 -11.65
CA ALA A 121 -12.77 4.73 -11.11
C ALA A 121 -13.10 4.91 -9.60
N LYS A 122 -13.18 6.17 -9.13
CA LYS A 122 -13.36 6.52 -7.71
C LYS A 122 -14.42 5.67 -7.01
N THR A 123 -15.61 5.59 -7.59
CA THR A 123 -16.75 4.87 -7.00
C THR A 123 -16.49 3.38 -6.87
N ALA A 124 -15.94 2.73 -7.90
CA ALA A 124 -15.68 1.29 -7.88
C ALA A 124 -14.60 0.92 -6.86
N LYS A 125 -13.48 1.66 -6.84
CA LYS A 125 -12.39 1.45 -5.87
C LYS A 125 -12.87 1.65 -4.44
N GLN A 126 -13.62 2.72 -4.20
CA GLN A 126 -14.17 3.02 -2.88
C GLN A 126 -15.19 1.98 -2.43
N ALA A 127 -16.01 1.44 -3.32
CA ALA A 127 -17.02 0.44 -2.98
C ALA A 127 -16.38 -0.85 -2.47
N GLU A 128 -15.32 -1.31 -3.13
CA GLU A 128 -14.65 -2.56 -2.82
C GLU A 128 -13.72 -2.49 -1.60
N ALA A 129 -13.11 -1.34 -1.31
CA ALA A 129 -12.22 -1.21 -0.16
C ALA A 129 -13.00 -1.20 1.16
N ASP A 130 -12.50 -1.94 2.16
CA ASP A 130 -13.01 -1.90 3.53
C ASP A 130 -12.32 -0.81 4.35
N TRP A 131 -11.10 -0.47 4.01
CA TRP A 131 -10.29 0.56 4.64
C TRP A 131 -9.51 1.36 3.60
N ILE A 132 -9.45 2.69 3.77
CA ILE A 132 -8.71 3.58 2.88
C ILE A 132 -7.90 4.56 3.72
N LEU A 133 -6.57 4.50 3.54
CA LEU A 133 -5.62 5.46 4.08
C LEU A 133 -5.13 6.37 2.97
N GLY A 134 -5.35 7.66 3.11
CA GLY A 134 -4.72 8.70 2.30
C GLY A 134 -3.40 9.13 2.92
N ILE A 135 -2.37 9.32 2.09
CA ILE A 135 -1.07 9.88 2.50
C ILE A 135 -0.88 11.17 1.72
N GLY A 136 -1.10 12.28 2.40
CA GLY A 136 -0.98 13.61 1.83
C GLY A 136 0.37 14.26 2.08
N THR A 137 0.69 15.28 1.30
CA THR A 137 1.87 16.12 1.46
C THR A 137 1.51 17.55 1.09
N ILE A 138 2.23 18.51 1.67
CA ILE A 138 2.20 19.91 1.26
C ILE A 138 3.63 20.34 0.91
N HIS A 139 3.72 21.29 -0.01
CA HIS A 139 5.00 21.76 -0.55
C HIS A 139 5.49 23.03 0.11
N ASP A 140 4.83 23.49 1.19
CA ASP A 140 5.23 24.66 1.93
C ASP A 140 6.53 24.40 2.71
N THR A 141 7.34 25.44 2.85
CA THR A 141 8.60 25.40 3.57
C THR A 141 8.40 24.92 5.02
N GLY A 142 9.22 23.97 5.45
CA GLY A 142 9.17 23.39 6.79
C GLY A 142 8.31 22.13 6.92
N TRP A 143 7.61 21.74 5.83
CA TRP A 143 6.77 20.54 5.82
C TRP A 143 7.31 19.39 4.94
N GLU A 144 8.50 19.54 4.39
CA GLU A 144 9.08 18.63 3.42
C GLU A 144 9.19 17.19 3.96
N SER A 145 9.47 17.07 5.27
CA SER A 145 9.60 15.78 5.95
C SER A 145 8.33 15.28 6.61
N VAL A 146 7.22 16.02 6.50
CA VAL A 146 5.94 15.61 7.11
C VAL A 146 5.06 14.92 6.09
N ARG A 147 4.32 13.91 6.54
CA ARG A 147 3.22 13.28 5.79
C ARG A 147 1.96 13.29 6.64
N PHE A 148 0.85 13.51 5.98
CA PHE A 148 -0.46 13.64 6.58
C PHE A 148 -1.28 12.39 6.28
N LEU A 149 -1.49 11.57 7.28
CA LEU A 149 -2.26 10.35 7.16
C LEU A 149 -3.73 10.65 7.46
N ASN A 150 -4.63 10.18 6.59
CA ASN A 150 -6.07 10.31 6.78
C ASN A 150 -6.77 8.97 6.60
N ILE A 151 -7.43 8.48 7.64
CA ILE A 151 -8.34 7.34 7.54
C ILE A 151 -9.65 7.86 6.95
N SER A 152 -9.77 7.81 5.62
CA SER A 152 -10.93 8.34 4.91
C SER A 152 -12.09 7.35 4.80
N LYS A 153 -11.83 6.06 5.04
CA LYS A 153 -12.83 5.00 5.14
C LYS A 153 -12.36 3.91 6.09
N ASN A 154 -13.25 3.46 6.96
CA ASN A 154 -13.00 2.29 7.80
C ASN A 154 -14.32 1.57 8.11
N LYS A 155 -14.58 0.45 7.43
CA LYS A 155 -15.71 -0.45 7.68
C LYS A 155 -15.38 -1.51 8.74
N LEU A 156 -14.11 -1.65 9.13
CA LEU A 156 -13.64 -2.70 10.04
C LEU A 156 -13.87 -2.34 11.51
N MET A 157 -14.17 -1.07 11.80
CA MET A 157 -14.53 -0.64 13.15
C MET A 157 -15.97 -1.03 13.45
N GLY A 158 -16.14 -1.84 14.48
CA GLY A 158 -17.44 -2.16 15.07
C GLY A 158 -18.09 -0.97 15.77
N ASP A 159 -19.10 -1.25 16.54
CA ASP A 159 -20.09 -0.32 17.04
C ASP A 159 -19.64 0.79 18.01
N ALA A 160 -20.63 1.38 18.67
CA ALA A 160 -20.67 2.64 19.43
C ALA A 160 -19.54 2.88 20.45
N ASP A 161 -18.86 1.86 20.93
CA ASP A 161 -17.80 1.97 21.95
C ASP A 161 -16.40 2.22 21.36
N SER A 162 -16.28 2.25 20.04
CA SER A 162 -15.01 2.52 19.40
C SER A 162 -14.74 4.03 19.27
N ASP A 163 -13.53 4.45 19.62
CA ASP A 163 -13.08 5.83 19.45
C ASP A 163 -13.36 6.32 18.01
N PRO A 164 -14.18 7.37 17.82
CA PRO A 164 -14.51 7.90 16.49
C PRO A 164 -13.28 8.26 15.65
N LYS A 165 -12.17 8.64 16.28
CA LYS A 165 -10.90 8.94 15.64
C LYS A 165 -10.30 7.73 14.92
N LYS A 166 -10.58 6.51 15.37
CA LYS A 166 -10.15 5.29 14.70
C LYS A 166 -10.95 4.98 13.45
N ARG A 167 -12.17 5.51 13.34
CA ARG A 167 -12.99 5.37 12.14
C ARG A 167 -12.62 6.37 11.06
N HIS A 168 -12.41 7.62 11.44
CA HIS A 168 -12.00 8.74 10.59
C HIS A 168 -11.02 9.58 11.41
N GLY A 169 -9.75 9.36 11.22
CA GLY A 169 -8.70 10.03 11.99
C GLY A 169 -7.63 10.64 11.11
N HIS A 170 -7.05 11.70 11.62
CA HIS A 170 -5.88 12.35 11.04
C HIS A 170 -4.66 12.09 11.93
N MET A 171 -3.53 11.91 11.29
CA MET A 171 -2.24 11.71 11.96
C MET A 171 -1.15 12.37 11.13
N GLU A 172 -0.20 12.98 11.79
CA GLU A 172 0.99 13.54 11.17
C GLU A 172 2.19 12.66 11.53
N VAL A 173 3.04 12.40 10.55
CA VAL A 173 4.23 11.56 10.72
C VAL A 173 5.42 12.19 10.00
N LEU A 174 6.60 11.99 10.54
CA LEU A 174 7.86 12.33 9.88
C LEU A 174 8.29 11.21 8.94
N ILE A 175 8.76 11.58 7.76
CA ILE A 175 9.49 10.64 6.91
C ILE A 175 10.98 10.70 7.24
N LYS A 176 11.60 9.53 7.25
CA LYS A 176 13.05 9.33 7.35
C LYS A 176 13.52 8.65 6.05
N PRO A 177 13.69 9.44 4.97
CA PRO A 177 14.01 8.89 3.65
C PRO A 177 15.30 8.07 3.63
N GLU A 178 16.26 8.47 4.46
CA GLU A 178 17.59 7.85 4.58
C GLU A 178 17.52 6.39 5.06
N ILE A 179 16.48 6.04 5.84
CA ILE A 179 16.25 4.68 6.33
C ILE A 179 14.91 4.12 5.88
N ALA A 180 14.24 4.80 4.96
CA ALA A 180 12.93 4.42 4.38
C ALA A 180 11.82 4.15 5.42
N ARG A 181 11.73 4.97 6.49
CA ARG A 181 10.75 4.82 7.58
C ARG A 181 9.86 6.05 7.76
N TYR A 182 8.72 5.81 8.37
CA TYR A 182 7.91 6.82 9.04
C TYR A 182 8.22 6.77 10.54
N GLN A 183 8.11 7.91 11.19
CA GLN A 183 8.27 8.07 12.63
C GLN A 183 7.15 8.96 13.16
N ASP A 184 6.69 8.73 14.36
CA ASP A 184 5.75 9.63 15.04
C ASP A 184 6.37 11.02 15.19
N LEU A 185 5.48 12.04 15.12
CA LEU A 185 5.87 13.45 15.18
C LEU A 185 6.10 13.86 16.63
#